data_b7fcfe0e7c24b6f3be13fe000e447265
#
_entry.id   b7fcfe0e7c24b6f3be13fe000e447265
#
_cell.length_a   1.000
_cell.length_b   1.000
_cell.length_c   1.000
_cell.angle_alpha   90.00
_cell.angle_beta   90.00
_cell.angle_gamma   90.00
#
_symmetry.space_group_name_H-M   'P 1'
#
loop_
_entity.id
_entity.type
_entity.pdbx_description
1 polymer ?
#
loop_
_entity_poly.entity_id
_entity_poly.type
_entity_poly.pdbx_seq_one_letter_code
_entity_poly.pdbx_strand_id
1 'polypeptide(L)'
;MRERASTGRIYIQHVDHCNSHSAFNSKLATIRQSNLCLEITLPTKPLNNIDDKNGEIALCTLSALNLGLINDLHDLKELSTLSVRALDEILEYQNYPVVCAKKSAISRRSLGIGVINFAYYLAKNKVRYSDGSAKNLTHKTFEAIQYYLLKASCELAKEKGSCSLFNQTNYYLGKFPIDTYKKDIDSICNEPLHLNWNLLRKKIKKYGLRNSTLSALMPSETSSQISNATNGIEPPRGFISIKSSKDGMLRQVVPEYKKLKSEYELLWEIPNNIGYLELVAIMQKFVDQSISANTNYDPKRFLNEKIPMKQLIYDLLVAYKLGIKTLYYQNTRDGAEDNQNLNKSIENIKEDNCTSG
;
A
#
# COMPACT_ATOMS: atom_id res chain seq x y z
N MET A 1 22.39 4.04 -6.31
CA MET A 1 22.41 2.71 -5.62
C MET A 1 23.34 2.68 -4.41
N ARG A 2 24.61 3.09 -4.55
CA ARG A 2 25.56 3.08 -3.40
C ARG A 2 25.03 3.90 -2.22
N GLU A 3 24.63 5.15 -2.46
CA GLU A 3 24.07 6.03 -1.43
C GLU A 3 22.77 5.48 -0.84
N ARG A 4 21.89 4.90 -1.66
CA ARG A 4 20.70 4.20 -1.19
C ARG A 4 21.05 3.04 -0.26
N ALA A 5 22.07 2.25 -0.61
CA ALA A 5 22.51 1.12 0.21
C ALA A 5 23.12 1.56 1.56
N SER A 6 23.83 2.70 1.59
CA SER A 6 24.47 3.19 2.82
C SER A 6 23.50 3.94 3.75
N THR A 7 22.48 4.61 3.21
CA THR A 7 21.54 5.41 4.01
C THR A 7 20.15 4.77 4.18
N GLY A 8 19.80 3.82 3.33
CA GLY A 8 18.46 3.22 3.29
C GLY A 8 17.35 4.13 2.77
N ARG A 9 17.65 5.41 2.47
CA ARG A 9 16.66 6.49 2.32
C ARG A 9 16.59 7.14 0.93
N ILE A 10 17.41 6.78 -0.01
CA ILE A 10 17.27 7.28 -1.40
C ILE A 10 16.17 6.46 -2.06
N TYR A 11 14.99 7.05 -2.16
CA TYR A 11 13.80 6.40 -2.70
C TYR A 11 13.82 6.39 -4.23
N ILE A 12 13.15 5.43 -4.83
CA ILE A 12 13.08 5.28 -6.29
C ILE A 12 11.63 5.38 -6.73
N GLN A 13 11.39 6.22 -7.74
CA GLN A 13 10.11 6.33 -8.41
C GLN A 13 10.30 6.07 -9.91
N HIS A 14 9.58 5.09 -10.44
CA HIS A 14 9.50 4.81 -11.87
C HIS A 14 8.39 5.71 -12.46
N VAL A 15 8.77 6.91 -12.88
CA VAL A 15 7.83 7.97 -13.33
C VAL A 15 7.04 7.53 -14.58
N ASP A 16 7.64 6.73 -15.45
CA ASP A 16 6.98 6.12 -16.60
C ASP A 16 5.84 5.16 -16.18
N HIS A 17 6.07 4.30 -15.18
CA HIS A 17 5.04 3.44 -14.61
C HIS A 17 3.93 4.24 -13.92
N CYS A 18 4.31 5.31 -13.18
CA CYS A 18 3.33 6.20 -12.55
C CYS A 18 2.40 6.87 -13.56
N ASN A 19 2.81 7.06 -14.80
CA ASN A 19 2.00 7.68 -15.85
C ASN A 19 1.34 6.68 -16.79
N SER A 20 1.98 5.54 -17.10
CA SER A 20 1.41 4.51 -17.97
C SER A 20 0.34 3.66 -17.27
N HIS A 21 0.50 3.42 -15.96
CA HIS A 21 -0.45 2.70 -15.11
C HIS A 21 -1.03 3.65 -14.05
N SER A 22 -1.92 4.53 -14.45
CA SER A 22 -2.42 5.64 -13.64
C SER A 22 -3.93 5.79 -13.74
N ALA A 23 -4.55 6.33 -12.69
CA ALA A 23 -5.91 6.85 -12.74
C ALA A 23 -6.02 8.09 -13.64
N PHE A 24 -4.91 8.81 -13.88
CA PHE A 24 -4.90 10.06 -14.64
C PHE A 24 -4.47 9.87 -16.09
N ASN A 25 -5.10 10.64 -16.98
CA ASN A 25 -4.60 10.80 -18.34
C ASN A 25 -3.32 11.64 -18.31
N SER A 26 -2.19 11.05 -18.60
CA SER A 26 -0.87 11.68 -18.49
C SER A 26 -0.69 12.90 -19.42
N LYS A 27 -1.49 13.03 -20.48
CA LYS A 27 -1.50 14.21 -21.36
C LYS A 27 -2.14 15.43 -20.69
N LEU A 28 -3.07 15.23 -19.76
CA LEU A 28 -3.83 16.28 -19.08
C LEU A 28 -3.37 16.51 -17.64
N ALA A 29 -2.91 15.45 -16.98
CA ALA A 29 -2.61 15.42 -15.56
C ALA A 29 -1.38 14.52 -15.30
N THR A 30 -0.20 15.00 -15.71
CA THR A 30 1.07 14.27 -15.61
C THR A 30 1.53 14.16 -14.16
N ILE A 31 1.92 12.96 -13.73
CA ILE A 31 2.57 12.70 -12.44
C ILE A 31 4.08 12.91 -12.60
N ARG A 32 4.68 13.74 -11.75
CA ARG A 32 6.11 14.07 -11.78
C ARG A 32 6.85 13.68 -10.50
N GLN A 33 6.14 13.60 -9.39
CA GLN A 33 6.71 13.35 -8.07
C GLN A 33 5.74 12.57 -7.20
N SER A 34 6.19 12.16 -6.02
CA SER A 34 5.43 11.44 -5.01
C SER A 34 5.57 12.15 -3.66
N ASN A 35 4.88 11.65 -2.64
CA ASN A 35 5.01 12.09 -1.25
C ASN A 35 6.26 11.45 -0.58
N LEU A 36 6.48 11.78 0.70
CA LEU A 36 7.58 11.25 1.50
C LEU A 36 7.60 9.71 1.52
N CYS A 37 6.44 9.08 1.66
CA CYS A 37 6.33 7.62 1.78
C CYS A 37 6.14 6.90 0.43
N LEU A 38 6.06 7.63 -0.68
CA LEU A 38 5.99 7.13 -2.07
C LEU A 38 4.70 6.40 -2.49
N GLU A 39 3.68 6.30 -1.65
CA GLU A 39 2.41 5.68 -2.03
C GLU A 39 1.51 6.59 -2.88
N ILE A 40 1.73 7.92 -2.83
CA ILE A 40 0.89 8.90 -3.51
C ILE A 40 1.48 9.25 -4.88
N THR A 41 0.68 9.06 -5.92
CA THR A 41 1.01 9.46 -7.29
C THR A 41 -0.11 10.32 -7.85
N LEU A 42 -0.05 11.60 -7.53
CA LEU A 42 -1.04 12.61 -7.90
C LEU A 42 -0.41 13.70 -8.78
N PRO A 43 -1.18 14.31 -9.69
CA PRO A 43 -0.71 15.46 -10.45
C PRO A 43 -0.45 16.65 -9.55
N THR A 44 0.58 17.41 -9.87
CA THR A 44 0.93 18.67 -9.21
C THR A 44 1.27 19.73 -10.26
N LYS A 45 1.17 21.03 -9.87
CA LYS A 45 1.63 22.14 -10.70
C LYS A 45 2.53 23.06 -9.88
N PRO A 46 3.60 23.59 -10.47
CA PRO A 46 4.47 24.56 -9.81
C PRO A 46 3.71 25.77 -9.28
N LEU A 47 4.25 26.38 -8.25
CA LEU A 47 3.75 27.59 -7.61
C LEU A 47 4.78 28.71 -7.77
N ASN A 48 4.34 29.93 -8.08
CA ASN A 48 5.19 31.13 -8.03
C ASN A 48 5.34 31.62 -6.58
N ASN A 49 4.27 31.52 -5.81
CA ASN A 49 4.22 31.80 -4.36
C ASN A 49 3.08 31.03 -3.73
N ILE A 50 2.93 31.11 -2.40
CA ILE A 50 1.94 30.34 -1.63
C ILE A 50 0.48 30.69 -1.98
N ASP A 51 0.24 31.91 -2.48
CA ASP A 51 -1.10 32.40 -2.86
C ASP A 51 -1.42 32.19 -4.34
N ASP A 52 -0.52 31.51 -5.09
CA ASP A 52 -0.70 31.25 -6.51
C ASP A 52 -1.89 30.33 -6.78
N LYS A 53 -2.97 30.92 -7.29
CA LYS A 53 -4.19 30.18 -7.62
C LYS A 53 -4.04 29.21 -8.81
N ASN A 54 -2.95 29.31 -9.59
CA ASN A 54 -2.70 28.46 -10.75
C ASN A 54 -1.93 27.19 -10.40
N GLY A 55 -1.25 27.18 -9.25
CA GLY A 55 -0.55 26.02 -8.74
C GLY A 55 -1.49 24.88 -8.30
N GLU A 56 -0.91 23.73 -8.03
CA GLU A 56 -1.63 22.57 -7.52
C GLU A 56 -0.74 21.78 -6.56
N ILE A 57 -1.11 21.71 -5.29
CA ILE A 57 -0.47 20.88 -4.26
C ILE A 57 -1.36 19.68 -3.98
N ALA A 58 -0.84 18.49 -4.21
CA ALA A 58 -1.54 17.25 -3.86
C ALA A 58 -1.47 17.01 -2.34
N LEU A 59 -2.57 16.52 -1.77
CA LEU A 59 -2.66 16.12 -0.38
C LEU A 59 -2.93 14.63 -0.25
N CYS A 60 -2.32 14.01 0.77
CA CYS A 60 -2.61 12.64 1.17
C CYS A 60 -3.91 12.61 1.99
N THR A 61 -4.90 11.86 1.53
CA THR A 61 -6.15 11.60 2.27
C THR A 61 -6.30 10.09 2.39
N LEU A 62 -5.92 9.55 3.54
CA LEU A 62 -5.61 8.13 3.71
C LEU A 62 -6.53 7.44 4.71
N SER A 63 -6.83 6.18 4.43
CA SER A 63 -7.35 5.20 5.39
C SER A 63 -6.82 3.80 5.07
N ALA A 64 -7.02 2.84 5.97
CA ALA A 64 -6.58 1.47 5.76
C ALA A 64 -7.64 0.46 6.19
N LEU A 65 -7.91 -0.54 5.34
CA LEU A 65 -8.76 -1.67 5.63
C LEU A 65 -7.98 -2.72 6.43
N ASN A 66 -8.53 -3.18 7.55
CA ASN A 66 -7.90 -4.23 8.35
C ASN A 66 -8.24 -5.61 7.78
N LEU A 67 -7.32 -6.19 6.99
CA LEU A 67 -7.52 -7.48 6.35
C LEU A 67 -7.65 -8.65 7.35
N GLY A 68 -7.12 -8.50 8.55
CA GLY A 68 -7.23 -9.53 9.59
C GLY A 68 -8.67 -9.79 10.04
N LEU A 69 -9.56 -8.83 9.86
CA LEU A 69 -11.00 -8.92 10.21
C LEU A 69 -11.86 -9.39 9.04
N ILE A 70 -11.30 -9.57 7.86
CA ILE A 70 -12.02 -10.06 6.67
C ILE A 70 -12.15 -11.58 6.76
N ASN A 71 -13.38 -12.07 6.70
CA ASN A 71 -13.68 -13.50 6.63
C ASN A 71 -14.11 -13.90 5.22
N ASP A 72 -14.84 -13.03 4.54
CA ASP A 72 -15.25 -13.17 3.15
C ASP A 72 -14.86 -11.91 2.37
N LEU A 73 -14.45 -12.05 1.11
CA LEU A 73 -14.11 -10.90 0.26
C LEU A 73 -15.32 -9.97 0.02
N HIS A 74 -16.55 -10.46 0.24
CA HIS A 74 -17.75 -9.64 0.17
C HIS A 74 -17.83 -8.59 1.28
N ASP A 75 -17.20 -8.84 2.45
CA ASP A 75 -17.10 -7.86 3.55
C ASP A 75 -16.43 -6.56 3.11
N LEU A 76 -15.51 -6.66 2.14
CA LEU A 76 -14.82 -5.50 1.54
C LEU A 76 -15.78 -4.51 0.86
N LYS A 77 -16.98 -4.94 0.47
CA LYS A 77 -17.98 -4.05 -0.15
C LYS A 77 -18.46 -2.97 0.83
N GLU A 78 -18.82 -3.36 2.04
CA GLU A 78 -19.29 -2.43 3.06
C GLU A 78 -18.14 -1.55 3.55
N LEU A 79 -17.01 -2.15 3.88
CA LEU A 79 -15.82 -1.43 4.36
C LEU A 79 -15.29 -0.41 3.34
N SER A 80 -15.27 -0.76 2.05
CA SER A 80 -14.92 0.18 0.98
C SER A 80 -15.92 1.33 0.90
N THR A 81 -17.21 1.05 1.04
CA THR A 81 -18.25 2.08 1.00
C THR A 81 -18.10 3.05 2.17
N LEU A 82 -17.88 2.55 3.38
CA LEU A 82 -17.67 3.38 4.58
C LEU A 82 -16.39 4.22 4.43
N SER A 83 -15.28 3.61 4.00
CA SER A 83 -14.00 4.33 3.84
C SER A 83 -14.09 5.44 2.81
N VAL A 84 -14.69 5.19 1.64
CA VAL A 84 -14.86 6.21 0.59
C VAL A 84 -15.72 7.36 1.09
N ARG A 85 -16.85 7.07 1.73
CA ARG A 85 -17.76 8.10 2.26
C ARG A 85 -17.10 8.92 3.36
N ALA A 86 -16.47 8.27 4.34
CA ALA A 86 -15.80 8.95 5.44
C ALA A 86 -14.69 9.90 4.94
N LEU A 87 -13.83 9.43 4.03
CA LEU A 87 -12.77 10.28 3.50
C LEU A 87 -13.30 11.40 2.58
N ASP A 88 -14.36 11.16 1.81
CA ASP A 88 -14.98 12.19 0.98
C ASP A 88 -15.59 13.32 1.83
N GLU A 89 -16.21 13.00 2.99
CA GLU A 89 -16.70 14.00 3.93
C GLU A 89 -15.55 14.79 4.60
N ILE A 90 -14.43 14.12 4.94
CA ILE A 90 -13.24 14.79 5.50
C ILE A 90 -12.70 15.85 4.53
N LEU A 91 -12.71 15.60 3.22
CA LEU A 91 -12.29 16.58 2.22
C LEU A 91 -13.13 17.87 2.27
N GLU A 92 -14.40 17.79 2.58
CA GLU A 92 -15.27 18.97 2.73
C GLU A 92 -15.11 19.65 4.10
N TYR A 93 -14.93 18.87 5.14
CA TYR A 93 -14.95 19.35 6.52
C TYR A 93 -13.65 20.04 6.96
N GLN A 94 -12.50 19.60 6.43
CA GLN A 94 -11.20 20.13 6.85
C GLN A 94 -10.94 21.56 6.36
N ASN A 95 -10.16 22.31 7.13
CA ASN A 95 -9.67 23.63 6.74
C ASN A 95 -8.41 23.51 5.87
N TYR A 96 -8.35 24.32 4.82
CA TYR A 96 -7.21 24.38 3.92
C TYR A 96 -6.53 25.76 4.03
N PRO A 97 -5.36 25.86 4.68
CA PRO A 97 -4.65 27.13 4.83
C PRO A 97 -4.03 27.61 3.51
N VAL A 98 -3.86 26.71 2.52
CA VAL A 98 -3.23 27.01 1.23
C VAL A 98 -4.23 26.78 0.10
N VAL A 99 -4.48 27.83 -0.71
CA VAL A 99 -5.53 27.84 -1.75
C VAL A 99 -5.32 26.75 -2.80
N CYS A 100 -4.09 26.55 -3.28
CA CYS A 100 -3.80 25.53 -4.29
C CYS A 100 -3.90 24.09 -3.77
N ALA A 101 -3.73 23.87 -2.46
CA ALA A 101 -4.00 22.59 -1.82
C ALA A 101 -5.52 22.31 -1.76
N LYS A 102 -6.31 23.31 -1.35
CA LYS A 102 -7.79 23.22 -1.39
C LYS A 102 -8.28 22.92 -2.80
N LYS A 103 -7.77 23.66 -3.80
CA LYS A 103 -8.13 23.47 -5.20
C LYS A 103 -7.89 22.03 -5.66
N SER A 104 -6.69 21.48 -5.40
CA SER A 104 -6.37 20.08 -5.72
C SER A 104 -7.29 19.11 -5.01
N ALA A 105 -7.42 19.24 -3.68
CA ALA A 105 -8.23 18.35 -2.85
C ALA A 105 -9.69 18.31 -3.29
N ILE A 106 -10.33 19.44 -3.46
CA ILE A 106 -11.76 19.53 -3.79
C ILE A 106 -12.05 19.20 -5.26
N SER A 107 -11.17 19.62 -6.20
CA SER A 107 -11.42 19.38 -7.62
C SER A 107 -11.18 17.94 -8.04
N ARG A 108 -10.21 17.25 -7.43
CA ARG A 108 -9.86 15.85 -7.73
C ARG A 108 -10.49 14.87 -6.77
N ARG A 109 -10.73 15.28 -5.53
CA ARG A 109 -11.25 14.41 -4.45
C ARG A 109 -10.46 13.10 -4.34
N SER A 110 -9.14 13.19 -4.44
CA SER A 110 -8.24 12.04 -4.45
C SER A 110 -8.19 11.37 -3.09
N LEU A 111 -8.37 10.05 -3.06
CA LEU A 111 -8.26 9.22 -1.87
C LEU A 111 -7.14 8.21 -2.03
N GLY A 112 -6.58 7.75 -0.90
CA GLY A 112 -5.60 6.66 -0.84
C GLY A 112 -6.01 5.65 0.23
N ILE A 113 -6.81 4.67 -0.14
CA ILE A 113 -7.27 3.62 0.75
C ILE A 113 -6.34 2.41 0.60
N GLY A 114 -5.63 2.07 1.66
CA GLY A 114 -4.70 0.97 1.73
C GLY A 114 -5.20 -0.15 2.63
N VAL A 115 -4.25 -0.95 3.13
CA VAL A 115 -4.53 -2.08 4.00
C VAL A 115 -3.56 -2.14 5.17
N ILE A 116 -3.99 -2.73 6.28
CA ILE A 116 -3.16 -3.18 7.38
C ILE A 116 -3.39 -4.67 7.64
N ASN A 117 -2.50 -5.28 8.40
CA ASN A 117 -2.65 -6.65 8.87
C ASN A 117 -2.51 -7.72 7.75
N PHE A 118 -1.81 -7.39 6.67
CA PHE A 118 -1.63 -8.33 5.56
C PHE A 118 -0.85 -9.57 5.99
N ALA A 119 0.20 -9.44 6.82
CA ALA A 119 0.95 -10.59 7.31
C ALA A 119 0.09 -11.55 8.14
N TYR A 120 -0.78 -11.02 9.01
CA TYR A 120 -1.74 -11.85 9.73
C TYR A 120 -2.76 -12.49 8.78
N TYR A 121 -3.23 -11.75 7.78
CA TYR A 121 -4.15 -12.28 6.77
C TYR A 121 -3.55 -13.45 6.01
N LEU A 122 -2.26 -13.38 5.65
CA LEU A 122 -1.54 -14.50 5.03
C LEU A 122 -1.42 -15.69 6.00
N ALA A 123 -0.98 -15.46 7.24
CA ALA A 123 -0.86 -16.50 8.26
C ALA A 123 -2.21 -17.20 8.54
N LYS A 124 -3.30 -16.43 8.66
CA LYS A 124 -4.68 -16.97 8.83
C LYS A 124 -5.10 -17.87 7.67
N ASN A 125 -4.66 -17.57 6.45
CA ASN A 125 -4.92 -18.36 5.25
C ASN A 125 -3.83 -19.42 4.95
N LYS A 126 -2.82 -19.58 5.83
CA LYS A 126 -1.73 -20.55 5.72
C LYS A 126 -0.94 -20.43 4.41
N VAL A 127 -0.70 -19.20 3.96
CA VAL A 127 0.10 -18.88 2.77
C VAL A 127 1.22 -17.92 3.14
N ARG A 128 2.31 -17.90 2.36
CA ARG A 128 3.57 -17.23 2.69
C ARG A 128 3.96 -16.21 1.63
N TYR A 129 4.83 -15.25 2.03
CA TYR A 129 5.40 -14.28 1.10
C TYR A 129 6.37 -14.90 0.09
N SER A 130 7.16 -15.91 0.53
CA SER A 130 8.35 -16.34 -0.20
C SER A 130 8.14 -17.49 -1.16
N ASP A 131 7.11 -18.33 -0.97
CA ASP A 131 6.93 -19.62 -1.68
C ASP A 131 5.93 -19.56 -2.85
N GLY A 132 5.36 -18.37 -3.10
CA GLY A 132 4.37 -18.16 -4.16
C GLY A 132 2.94 -18.57 -3.80
N SER A 133 2.70 -19.19 -2.66
CA SER A 133 1.36 -19.65 -2.23
C SER A 133 0.37 -18.50 -2.03
N ALA A 134 0.85 -17.29 -1.68
CA ALA A 134 -0.01 -16.12 -1.47
C ALA A 134 -0.48 -15.42 -2.75
N LYS A 135 0.04 -15.76 -3.94
CA LYS A 135 -0.20 -15.00 -5.18
C LYS A 135 -1.69 -14.92 -5.54
N ASN A 136 -2.38 -16.04 -5.59
CA ASN A 136 -3.80 -16.07 -5.98
C ASN A 136 -4.70 -15.40 -4.93
N LEU A 137 -4.41 -15.59 -3.65
CA LEU A 137 -5.12 -14.90 -2.57
C LEU A 137 -4.94 -13.38 -2.68
N THR A 138 -3.71 -12.91 -2.89
CA THR A 138 -3.38 -11.50 -3.07
C THR A 138 -4.12 -10.92 -4.27
N HIS A 139 -4.12 -11.62 -5.40
CA HIS A 139 -4.84 -11.19 -6.61
C HIS A 139 -6.34 -10.99 -6.33
N LYS A 140 -7.02 -12.00 -5.78
CA LYS A 140 -8.46 -11.94 -5.49
C LYS A 140 -8.81 -10.82 -4.50
N THR A 141 -7.99 -10.68 -3.46
CA THR A 141 -8.19 -9.66 -2.42
C THR A 141 -8.07 -8.25 -2.99
N PHE A 142 -7.00 -7.96 -3.74
CA PHE A 142 -6.79 -6.63 -4.29
C PHE A 142 -7.68 -6.31 -5.50
N GLU A 143 -8.10 -7.32 -6.26
CA GLU A 143 -9.21 -7.17 -7.22
C GLU A 143 -10.48 -6.70 -6.52
N ALA A 144 -10.88 -7.38 -5.43
CA ALA A 144 -12.08 -7.05 -4.68
C ALA A 144 -12.00 -5.65 -4.06
N ILE A 145 -10.87 -5.28 -3.44
CA ILE A 145 -10.65 -3.95 -2.88
C ILE A 145 -10.87 -2.88 -3.96
N GLN A 146 -10.12 -2.93 -5.06
CA GLN A 146 -10.20 -1.89 -6.09
C GLN A 146 -11.59 -1.83 -6.75
N TYR A 147 -12.19 -2.97 -7.00
CA TYR A 147 -13.53 -3.04 -7.57
C TYR A 147 -14.57 -2.39 -6.65
N TYR A 148 -14.56 -2.71 -5.35
CA TYR A 148 -15.54 -2.16 -4.42
C TYR A 148 -15.28 -0.68 -4.10
N LEU A 149 -14.02 -0.22 -4.08
CA LEU A 149 -13.70 1.20 -3.96
C LEU A 149 -14.24 2.00 -5.15
N LEU A 150 -14.01 1.54 -6.37
CA LEU A 150 -14.55 2.17 -7.59
C LEU A 150 -16.08 2.16 -7.60
N LYS A 151 -16.69 1.05 -7.17
CA LYS A 151 -18.14 0.93 -7.07
C LYS A 151 -18.70 1.93 -6.05
N ALA A 152 -18.08 2.04 -4.87
CA ALA A 152 -18.50 2.98 -3.83
C ALA A 152 -18.40 4.44 -4.30
N SER A 153 -17.28 4.80 -4.95
CA SER A 153 -17.11 6.14 -5.52
C SER A 153 -18.11 6.45 -6.65
N CYS A 154 -18.48 5.44 -7.46
CA CYS A 154 -19.50 5.58 -8.49
C CYS A 154 -20.91 5.78 -7.90
N GLU A 155 -21.27 5.04 -6.85
CA GLU A 155 -22.56 5.24 -6.18
C GLU A 155 -22.59 6.60 -5.49
N LEU A 156 -21.48 7.05 -4.89
CA LEU A 156 -21.39 8.39 -4.30
C LEU A 156 -21.45 9.50 -5.36
N ALA A 157 -20.88 9.27 -6.56
CA ALA A 157 -21.02 10.18 -7.70
C ALA A 157 -22.46 10.31 -8.18
N LYS A 158 -23.23 9.23 -8.13
CA LYS A 158 -24.67 9.25 -8.44
C LYS A 158 -25.45 10.10 -7.45
N GLU A 159 -25.04 10.13 -6.19
CA GLU A 159 -25.71 10.90 -5.13
C GLU A 159 -25.28 12.38 -5.13
N LYS A 160 -23.98 12.67 -5.22
CA LYS A 160 -23.36 13.98 -5.01
C LYS A 160 -22.70 14.60 -6.24
N GLY A 161 -22.76 13.92 -7.39
CA GLY A 161 -22.03 14.31 -8.60
C GLY A 161 -20.59 13.82 -8.63
N SER A 162 -20.01 13.70 -9.82
CA SER A 162 -18.60 13.35 -10.01
C SER A 162 -17.67 14.50 -9.60
N CYS A 163 -16.39 14.20 -9.33
CA CYS A 163 -15.40 15.24 -9.11
C CYS A 163 -15.24 16.11 -10.37
N SER A 164 -14.95 17.40 -10.17
CA SER A 164 -14.94 18.38 -11.28
C SER A 164 -13.85 18.10 -12.34
N LEU A 165 -12.76 17.42 -11.96
CA LEU A 165 -11.69 17.01 -12.87
C LEU A 165 -11.75 15.53 -13.29
N PHE A 166 -12.93 14.91 -13.21
CA PHE A 166 -13.13 13.52 -13.64
C PHE A 166 -12.71 13.29 -15.10
N ASN A 167 -12.94 14.28 -15.99
CA ASN A 167 -12.54 14.24 -17.40
C ASN A 167 -11.02 14.17 -17.63
N GLN A 168 -10.20 14.42 -16.62
CA GLN A 168 -8.74 14.26 -16.67
C GLN A 168 -8.29 12.86 -16.26
N THR A 169 -9.22 11.97 -15.91
CA THR A 169 -8.89 10.60 -15.49
C THR A 169 -8.94 9.61 -16.66
N ASN A 170 -8.22 8.51 -16.53
CA ASN A 170 -8.32 7.36 -17.42
C ASN A 170 -9.67 6.65 -17.25
N TYR A 171 -10.30 6.75 -16.10
CA TYR A 171 -11.65 6.23 -15.84
C TYR A 171 -12.71 6.90 -16.76
N TYR A 172 -12.57 8.20 -17.02
CA TYR A 172 -13.40 8.90 -17.99
C TYR A 172 -13.28 8.30 -19.40
N LEU A 173 -12.06 7.87 -19.77
CA LEU A 173 -11.78 7.19 -21.04
C LEU A 173 -12.18 5.70 -21.03
N GLY A 174 -12.75 5.22 -19.93
CA GLY A 174 -13.10 3.82 -19.75
C GLY A 174 -11.90 2.89 -19.51
N LYS A 175 -10.74 3.41 -19.16
CA LYS A 175 -9.53 2.64 -18.83
C LYS A 175 -9.39 2.49 -17.32
N PHE A 176 -9.20 1.26 -16.87
CA PHE A 176 -9.10 0.86 -15.47
C PHE A 176 -7.70 0.31 -15.16
N PRO A 177 -7.29 0.14 -13.92
CA PRO A 177 -6.01 -0.49 -13.58
C PRO A 177 -5.81 -1.84 -14.27
N ILE A 178 -6.86 -2.66 -14.35
CA ILE A 178 -6.85 -3.96 -15.05
C ILE A 178 -6.56 -3.90 -16.55
N ASP A 179 -6.63 -2.72 -17.16
CA ASP A 179 -6.34 -2.53 -18.59
C ASP A 179 -4.91 -2.02 -18.83
N THR A 180 -4.25 -1.43 -17.83
CA THR A 180 -3.01 -0.65 -18.01
C THR A 180 -1.79 -1.20 -17.25
N TYR A 181 -1.96 -2.25 -16.47
CA TYR A 181 -0.85 -2.88 -15.73
C TYR A 181 0.20 -3.55 -16.64
N LYS A 182 1.40 -3.74 -16.13
CA LYS A 182 2.48 -4.48 -16.82
C LYS A 182 2.10 -5.94 -16.99
N LYS A 183 2.02 -6.40 -18.24
CA LYS A 183 1.61 -7.78 -18.58
C LYS A 183 2.59 -8.86 -18.13
N ASP A 184 3.84 -8.49 -17.81
CA ASP A 184 4.80 -9.39 -17.16
C ASP A 184 4.25 -10.01 -15.87
N ILE A 185 3.30 -9.34 -15.18
CA ILE A 185 2.62 -9.85 -13.98
C ILE A 185 1.86 -11.15 -14.27
N ASP A 186 1.29 -11.30 -15.44
CA ASP A 186 0.52 -12.50 -15.81
C ASP A 186 1.43 -13.76 -15.87
N SER A 187 2.75 -13.58 -16.05
CA SER A 187 3.71 -14.70 -15.98
C SER A 187 3.97 -15.21 -14.55
N ILE A 188 3.72 -14.39 -13.53
CA ILE A 188 3.91 -14.75 -12.12
C ILE A 188 2.59 -15.09 -11.40
N CYS A 189 1.46 -14.58 -11.90
CA CYS A 189 0.12 -14.84 -11.38
C CYS A 189 -0.92 -14.75 -12.50
N ASN A 190 -1.37 -15.90 -12.99
CA ASN A 190 -2.38 -15.98 -14.06
C ASN A 190 -3.80 -16.23 -13.50
N GLU A 191 -4.11 -15.67 -12.33
CA GLU A 191 -5.44 -15.74 -11.75
C GLU A 191 -6.42 -14.88 -12.55
N PRO A 192 -7.59 -15.40 -12.98
CA PRO A 192 -8.58 -14.63 -13.73
C PRO A 192 -9.26 -13.58 -12.85
N LEU A 193 -9.90 -12.59 -13.49
CA LEU A 193 -10.76 -11.64 -12.81
C LEU A 193 -12.09 -12.32 -12.41
N HIS A 194 -12.52 -12.10 -11.18
CA HIS A 194 -13.71 -12.73 -10.59
C HIS A 194 -14.94 -11.80 -10.55
N LEU A 195 -14.73 -10.48 -10.64
CA LEU A 195 -15.78 -9.50 -10.49
C LEU A 195 -16.24 -8.92 -11.84
N ASN A 196 -17.44 -8.40 -11.90
CA ASN A 196 -18.04 -7.93 -13.16
C ASN A 196 -17.58 -6.51 -13.51
N TRP A 197 -16.34 -6.38 -13.96
CA TRP A 197 -15.73 -5.12 -14.39
C TRP A 197 -16.48 -4.45 -15.56
N ASN A 198 -17.09 -5.22 -16.45
CA ASN A 198 -17.84 -4.67 -17.56
C ASN A 198 -19.10 -3.93 -17.08
N LEU A 199 -19.80 -4.46 -16.11
CA LEU A 199 -20.95 -3.80 -15.50
C LEU A 199 -20.52 -2.52 -14.77
N LEU A 200 -19.42 -2.59 -14.01
CA LEU A 200 -18.88 -1.42 -13.31
C LEU A 200 -18.45 -0.32 -14.29
N ARG A 201 -17.79 -0.68 -15.39
CA ARG A 201 -17.40 0.23 -16.47
C ARG A 201 -18.60 0.97 -17.08
N LYS A 202 -19.71 0.26 -17.35
CA LYS A 202 -20.95 0.87 -17.83
C LYS A 202 -21.53 1.86 -16.83
N LYS A 203 -21.52 1.54 -15.54
CA LYS A 203 -22.00 2.44 -14.47
C LYS A 203 -21.14 3.68 -14.35
N ILE A 204 -19.80 3.54 -14.34
CA ILE A 204 -18.87 4.67 -14.25
C ILE A 204 -18.98 5.57 -15.48
N LYS A 205 -19.17 5.00 -16.67
CA LYS A 205 -19.42 5.79 -17.88
C LYS A 205 -20.70 6.64 -17.76
N LYS A 206 -21.73 6.12 -17.08
CA LYS A 206 -23.01 6.81 -16.91
C LYS A 206 -23.00 7.87 -15.81
N TYR A 207 -22.38 7.58 -14.66
CA TYR A 207 -22.48 8.40 -13.45
C TYR A 207 -21.17 9.11 -13.07
N GLY A 208 -20.02 8.73 -13.64
CA GLY A 208 -18.69 9.19 -13.26
C GLY A 208 -18.20 8.56 -11.98
N LEU A 209 -17.14 9.17 -11.42
CA LEU A 209 -16.58 8.87 -10.10
C LEU A 209 -16.55 10.13 -9.24
N ARG A 210 -16.90 10.02 -7.97
CA ARG A 210 -16.78 11.08 -6.98
C ARG A 210 -15.31 11.41 -6.70
N ASN A 211 -14.44 10.40 -6.78
CA ASN A 211 -13.03 10.48 -6.41
C ASN A 211 -12.16 10.11 -7.62
N SER A 212 -11.14 10.90 -7.92
CA SER A 212 -10.27 10.69 -9.10
C SER A 212 -9.31 9.51 -8.92
N THR A 213 -8.93 9.18 -7.69
CA THR A 213 -8.17 7.99 -7.29
C THR A 213 -8.74 7.43 -5.99
N LEU A 214 -8.48 6.17 -5.69
CA LEU A 214 -9.08 5.48 -4.56
C LEU A 214 -8.11 4.68 -3.71
N SER A 215 -7.08 4.08 -4.28
CA SER A 215 -6.18 3.18 -3.56
C SER A 215 -4.73 3.63 -3.57
N ALA A 216 -4.08 3.48 -2.41
CA ALA A 216 -2.64 3.66 -2.21
C ALA A 216 -2.23 2.83 -0.99
N LEU A 217 -1.09 2.15 -1.04
CA LEU A 217 -0.64 1.33 0.09
C LEU A 217 0.48 2.03 0.85
N MET A 218 0.09 2.65 1.98
CA MET A 218 0.97 3.42 2.84
C MET A 218 1.67 2.53 3.90
N PRO A 219 2.80 2.99 4.48
CA PRO A 219 3.28 2.45 5.74
C PRO A 219 2.33 2.88 6.86
N SER A 220 1.75 1.93 7.57
CA SER A 220 0.67 2.18 8.55
C SER A 220 1.15 1.99 9.99
N GLU A 221 2.31 2.53 10.32
CA GLU A 221 3.02 2.30 11.58
C GLU A 221 2.16 2.57 12.84
N THR A 222 1.48 3.71 12.91
CA THR A 222 0.70 4.09 14.09
C THR A 222 -0.71 3.49 14.05
N SER A 223 -1.40 3.54 12.91
CA SER A 223 -2.76 3.01 12.79
C SER A 223 -2.82 1.49 12.97
N SER A 224 -1.79 0.77 12.53
CA SER A 224 -1.70 -0.68 12.77
C SER A 224 -1.56 -1.00 14.25
N GLN A 225 -0.79 -0.21 15.02
CA GLN A 225 -0.64 -0.43 16.46
C GLN A 225 -1.93 -0.22 17.23
N ILE A 226 -2.65 0.86 16.96
CA ILE A 226 -3.95 1.14 17.59
C ILE A 226 -4.93 -0.02 17.35
N SER A 227 -4.85 -0.65 16.19
CA SER A 227 -5.72 -1.76 15.78
C SER A 227 -5.19 -3.15 16.17
N ASN A 228 -4.07 -3.24 16.90
CA ASN A 228 -3.33 -4.48 17.15
C ASN A 228 -3.12 -5.31 15.87
N ALA A 229 -2.69 -4.66 14.81
CA ALA A 229 -2.50 -5.21 13.48
C ALA A 229 -1.02 -5.22 13.08
N THR A 230 -0.63 -6.09 12.17
CA THR A 230 0.69 -6.01 11.53
C THR A 230 0.75 -4.80 10.58
N ASN A 231 1.93 -4.21 10.41
CA ASN A 231 2.11 -2.98 9.66
C ASN A 231 1.87 -3.17 8.16
N GLY A 232 0.88 -2.49 7.60
CA GLY A 232 0.60 -2.45 6.17
C GLY A 232 0.63 -3.82 5.50
N ILE A 233 1.47 -3.94 4.48
CA ILE A 233 1.71 -5.17 3.72
C ILE A 233 3.02 -5.88 4.09
N GLU A 234 3.79 -5.31 5.02
CA GLU A 234 5.12 -5.78 5.36
C GLU A 234 5.08 -7.07 6.21
N PRO A 235 6.03 -8.00 6.00
CA PRO A 235 6.28 -9.08 6.93
C PRO A 235 6.72 -8.52 8.29
N PRO A 236 6.29 -9.08 9.42
CA PRO A 236 6.72 -8.60 10.73
C PRO A 236 8.20 -8.92 10.95
N ARG A 237 8.93 -8.00 11.59
CA ARG A 237 10.34 -8.20 11.92
C ARG A 237 10.55 -9.26 13.00
N GLY A 238 9.57 -9.41 13.88
CA GLY A 238 9.52 -10.38 14.97
C GLY A 238 8.10 -10.57 15.46
N PHE A 239 7.86 -11.59 16.26
CA PHE A 239 6.54 -11.85 16.85
C PHE A 239 6.12 -10.79 17.86
N ILE A 240 7.09 -10.10 18.45
CA ILE A 240 6.89 -9.00 19.39
C ILE A 240 7.63 -7.79 18.84
N SER A 241 6.95 -6.67 18.72
CA SER A 241 7.54 -5.37 18.44
C SER A 241 7.48 -4.48 19.67
N ILE A 242 8.57 -3.76 19.93
CA ILE A 242 8.66 -2.81 21.04
C ILE A 242 8.91 -1.43 20.43
N LYS A 243 8.03 -0.49 20.70
CA LYS A 243 8.23 0.92 20.37
C LYS A 243 8.40 1.73 21.63
N SER A 244 9.50 2.46 21.71
CA SER A 244 9.72 3.45 22.77
C SER A 244 9.19 4.80 22.31
N SER A 245 8.36 5.43 23.11
CA SER A 245 7.90 6.81 22.97
C SER A 245 8.27 7.62 24.19
N LYS A 246 8.03 8.93 24.17
CA LYS A 246 8.19 9.79 25.36
C LYS A 246 7.26 9.37 26.51
N ASP A 247 6.13 8.75 26.17
CA ASP A 247 5.10 8.33 27.14
C ASP A 247 5.26 6.88 27.61
N GLY A 248 6.32 6.19 27.18
CA GLY A 248 6.62 4.82 27.61
C GLY A 248 6.93 3.85 26.46
N MET A 249 7.03 2.58 26.82
CA MET A 249 7.26 1.48 25.86
C MET A 249 5.96 0.77 25.55
N LEU A 250 5.60 0.75 24.26
CA LEU A 250 4.47 -0.06 23.76
C LEU A 250 5.01 -1.40 23.25
N ARG A 251 4.48 -2.48 23.80
CA ARG A 251 4.74 -3.84 23.33
C ARG A 251 3.54 -4.33 22.54
N GLN A 252 3.79 -4.82 21.34
CA GLN A 252 2.76 -5.39 20.49
C GLN A 252 3.16 -6.79 20.05
N VAL A 253 2.26 -7.75 20.20
CA VAL A 253 2.41 -9.14 19.75
C VAL A 253 1.61 -9.32 18.47
N VAL A 254 2.15 -10.04 17.49
CA VAL A 254 1.39 -10.36 16.26
C VAL A 254 0.07 -11.05 16.61
N PRO A 255 -1.03 -10.74 15.88
CA PRO A 255 -2.34 -11.31 16.16
C PRO A 255 -2.32 -12.85 16.19
N GLU A 256 -3.08 -13.44 17.10
CA GLU A 256 -3.20 -14.89 17.28
C GLU A 256 -1.86 -15.66 17.38
N TYR A 257 -0.83 -15.04 17.94
CA TYR A 257 0.51 -15.60 18.07
C TYR A 257 0.52 -17.06 18.52
N LYS A 258 -0.24 -17.41 19.57
CA LYS A 258 -0.26 -18.77 20.13
C LYS A 258 -0.73 -19.82 19.12
N LYS A 259 -1.64 -19.47 18.21
CA LYS A 259 -2.23 -20.39 17.21
C LYS A 259 -1.48 -20.40 15.88
N LEU A 260 -0.95 -19.24 15.48
CA LEU A 260 -0.45 -19.00 14.13
C LEU A 260 1.05 -18.76 14.05
N LYS A 261 1.80 -18.99 15.15
CA LYS A 261 3.26 -18.80 15.18
C LYS A 261 3.98 -19.47 14.01
N SER A 262 3.60 -20.71 13.68
CA SER A 262 4.22 -21.50 12.59
C SER A 262 3.81 -21.03 11.19
N GLU A 263 2.72 -20.27 11.10
CA GLU A 263 2.18 -19.79 9.81
C GLU A 263 2.72 -18.41 9.43
N TYR A 264 3.17 -17.63 10.41
CA TYR A 264 3.83 -16.34 10.12
C TYR A 264 5.20 -16.57 9.50
N GLU A 265 5.53 -15.71 8.53
CA GLU A 265 6.87 -15.61 7.96
C GLU A 265 7.48 -14.27 8.39
N LEU A 266 8.56 -14.32 9.16
CA LEU A 266 9.23 -13.12 9.65
C LEU A 266 10.14 -12.52 8.56
N LEU A 267 10.29 -11.19 8.58
CA LEU A 267 11.03 -10.44 7.57
C LEU A 267 12.43 -11.03 7.29
N TRP A 268 13.16 -11.34 8.36
CA TRP A 268 14.53 -11.84 8.27
C TRP A 268 14.64 -13.35 8.02
N GLU A 269 13.51 -14.06 7.97
CA GLU A 269 13.43 -15.48 7.56
C GLU A 269 13.22 -15.61 6.06
N ILE A 270 12.62 -14.60 5.41
CA ILE A 270 12.40 -14.55 3.96
C ILE A 270 13.74 -14.58 3.23
N PRO A 271 13.99 -15.52 2.31
CA PRO A 271 15.31 -15.77 1.74
C PRO A 271 15.82 -14.64 0.84
N ASN A 272 14.93 -13.92 0.15
CA ASN A 272 15.24 -12.80 -0.76
C ASN A 272 14.00 -11.94 -0.99
N ASN A 273 14.16 -10.83 -1.71
CA ASN A 273 13.04 -9.90 -1.96
C ASN A 273 12.04 -10.37 -3.02
N ILE A 274 12.32 -11.43 -3.79
CA ILE A 274 11.55 -11.74 -5.01
C ILE A 274 10.10 -12.05 -4.70
N GLY A 275 9.82 -12.97 -3.75
CA GLY A 275 8.44 -13.33 -3.39
C GLY A 275 7.63 -12.11 -2.91
N TYR A 276 8.21 -11.26 -2.08
CA TYR A 276 7.58 -10.02 -1.64
C TYR A 276 7.34 -9.05 -2.82
N LEU A 277 8.33 -8.82 -3.69
CA LEU A 277 8.17 -7.95 -4.86
C LEU A 277 7.13 -8.48 -5.85
N GLU A 278 7.01 -9.79 -6.01
CA GLU A 278 5.96 -10.40 -6.82
C GLU A 278 4.56 -10.12 -6.24
N LEU A 279 4.37 -10.22 -4.92
CA LEU A 279 3.11 -9.87 -4.28
C LEU A 279 2.80 -8.37 -4.42
N VAL A 280 3.81 -7.49 -4.24
CA VAL A 280 3.67 -6.05 -4.48
C VAL A 280 3.25 -5.76 -5.93
N ALA A 281 3.83 -6.46 -6.90
CA ALA A 281 3.46 -6.30 -8.32
C ALA A 281 2.01 -6.75 -8.58
N ILE A 282 1.57 -7.85 -7.98
CA ILE A 282 0.18 -8.32 -8.06
C ILE A 282 -0.79 -7.30 -7.45
N MET A 283 -0.43 -6.71 -6.30
CA MET A 283 -1.20 -5.61 -5.69
C MET A 283 -1.23 -4.40 -6.62
N GLN A 284 -0.08 -4.02 -7.20
CA GLN A 284 0.04 -2.87 -8.10
C GLN A 284 -0.82 -3.02 -9.37
N LYS A 285 -1.13 -4.24 -9.82
CA LYS A 285 -2.07 -4.51 -10.93
C LYS A 285 -3.43 -3.82 -10.68
N PHE A 286 -3.85 -3.69 -9.43
CA PHE A 286 -5.15 -3.14 -9.05
C PHE A 286 -5.07 -1.75 -8.43
N VAL A 287 -3.98 -1.43 -7.72
CA VAL A 287 -3.80 -0.15 -7.02
C VAL A 287 -3.59 0.97 -8.03
N ASP A 288 -4.45 1.97 -7.97
CA ASP A 288 -4.43 3.07 -8.94
C ASP A 288 -3.36 4.14 -8.66
N GLN A 289 -2.98 4.36 -7.41
CA GLN A 289 -1.77 5.12 -7.08
C GLN A 289 -0.55 4.20 -6.93
N SER A 290 0.20 4.29 -5.85
CA SER A 290 1.41 3.50 -5.65
C SER A 290 1.44 2.74 -4.34
N ILE A 291 2.54 2.06 -4.09
CA ILE A 291 2.78 1.18 -2.95
C ILE A 291 4.13 1.53 -2.34
N SER A 292 4.17 1.83 -1.04
CA SER A 292 5.41 2.04 -0.28
C SER A 292 6.12 0.70 -0.06
N ALA A 293 6.75 0.17 -1.10
CA ALA A 293 7.41 -1.13 -1.05
C ALA A 293 8.86 -1.01 -0.58
N ASN A 294 9.25 -1.83 0.39
CA ASN A 294 10.61 -1.91 0.90
C ASN A 294 11.42 -3.03 0.24
N THR A 295 12.74 -2.91 0.27
CA THR A 295 13.66 -4.01 -0.02
C THR A 295 14.50 -4.28 1.22
N ASN A 296 14.73 -5.57 1.53
CA ASN A 296 15.31 -5.98 2.79
C ASN A 296 16.51 -6.91 2.54
N TYR A 297 17.63 -6.65 3.20
CA TYR A 297 18.87 -7.40 3.00
C TYR A 297 19.49 -7.77 4.35
N ASP A 298 19.78 -9.06 4.52
CA ASP A 298 20.59 -9.57 5.62
C ASP A 298 22.02 -9.81 5.14
N PRO A 299 23.02 -9.03 5.56
CA PRO A 299 24.41 -9.19 5.15
C PRO A 299 24.96 -10.58 5.42
N LYS A 300 24.52 -11.25 6.50
CA LYS A 300 24.97 -12.60 6.88
C LYS A 300 24.66 -13.66 5.81
N ARG A 301 23.80 -13.38 4.86
CA ARG A 301 23.48 -14.26 3.73
C ARG A 301 24.41 -14.14 2.54
N PHE A 302 25.38 -13.20 2.59
CA PHE A 302 26.30 -12.92 1.51
C PHE A 302 27.76 -13.18 1.93
N LEU A 303 28.60 -13.48 0.95
CA LEU A 303 30.03 -13.69 1.18
C LEU A 303 30.66 -12.48 1.86
N ASN A 304 31.43 -12.73 2.92
CA ASN A 304 32.07 -11.71 3.77
C ASN A 304 31.08 -10.66 4.31
N GLU A 305 29.81 -11.05 4.52
CA GLU A 305 28.74 -10.18 5.00
C GLU A 305 28.58 -8.87 4.18
N LYS A 306 28.90 -8.95 2.88
CA LYS A 306 28.80 -7.80 1.96
C LYS A 306 27.73 -8.06 0.91
N ILE A 307 26.70 -7.22 0.88
CA ILE A 307 25.63 -7.28 -0.11
C ILE A 307 26.21 -6.88 -1.48
N PRO A 308 26.22 -7.78 -2.48
CA PRO A 308 26.73 -7.45 -3.79
C PRO A 308 25.87 -6.39 -4.48
N MET A 309 26.50 -5.40 -5.14
CA MET A 309 25.78 -4.40 -5.94
C MET A 309 24.90 -5.06 -7.02
N LYS A 310 25.33 -6.20 -7.57
CA LYS A 310 24.55 -7.00 -8.53
C LYS A 310 23.19 -7.40 -7.97
N GLN A 311 23.10 -7.76 -6.67
CA GLN A 311 21.81 -8.13 -6.04
C GLN A 311 20.89 -6.92 -5.97
N LEU A 312 21.39 -5.75 -5.55
CA LEU A 312 20.61 -4.52 -5.47
C LEU A 312 20.05 -4.09 -6.83
N ILE A 313 20.87 -4.21 -7.87
CA ILE A 313 20.48 -3.90 -9.25
C ILE A 313 19.44 -4.93 -9.75
N TYR A 314 19.66 -6.20 -9.46
CA TYR A 314 18.74 -7.27 -9.85
C TYR A 314 17.35 -7.05 -9.28
N ASP A 315 17.22 -6.78 -7.98
CA ASP A 315 15.93 -6.55 -7.32
C ASP A 315 15.25 -5.29 -7.89
N LEU A 316 16.01 -4.23 -8.17
CA LEU A 316 15.50 -3.03 -8.84
C LEU A 316 14.95 -3.34 -10.24
N LEU A 317 15.68 -4.12 -11.02
CA LEU A 317 15.26 -4.50 -12.39
C LEU A 317 14.04 -5.41 -12.37
N VAL A 318 13.93 -6.32 -11.39
CA VAL A 318 12.73 -7.14 -11.18
C VAL A 318 11.53 -6.26 -10.86
N ALA A 319 11.68 -5.34 -9.91
CA ALA A 319 10.61 -4.39 -9.56
C ALA A 319 10.16 -3.56 -10.77
N TYR A 320 11.11 -3.04 -11.56
CA TYR A 320 10.81 -2.29 -12.78
C TYR A 320 10.11 -3.17 -13.83
N LYS A 321 10.62 -4.37 -14.10
CA LYS A 321 10.04 -5.30 -15.07
C LYS A 321 8.59 -5.64 -14.74
N LEU A 322 8.30 -5.85 -13.46
CA LEU A 322 6.96 -6.19 -12.95
C LEU A 322 6.02 -4.97 -12.79
N GLY A 323 6.46 -3.76 -13.17
CA GLY A 323 5.60 -2.57 -13.17
C GLY A 323 5.37 -1.94 -11.80
N ILE A 324 6.18 -2.26 -10.80
CA ILE A 324 6.16 -1.58 -9.50
C ILE A 324 6.53 -0.12 -9.71
N LYS A 325 5.73 0.80 -9.16
CA LYS A 325 5.91 2.25 -9.37
C LYS A 325 6.98 2.85 -8.48
N THR A 326 7.14 2.32 -7.26
CA THR A 326 8.02 2.94 -6.25
C THR A 326 8.72 1.89 -5.39
N LEU A 327 9.96 2.23 -4.96
CA LEU A 327 10.68 1.51 -3.91
C LEU A 327 11.05 2.51 -2.81
N TYR A 328 10.55 2.27 -1.61
CA TYR A 328 10.65 3.13 -0.44
C TYR A 328 11.97 2.90 0.31
N TYR A 329 11.97 2.29 1.48
CA TYR A 329 13.20 2.00 2.21
C TYR A 329 13.99 0.83 1.61
N GLN A 330 15.32 0.90 1.75
CA GLN A 330 16.20 -0.25 1.65
C GLN A 330 16.70 -0.56 3.05
N ASN A 331 16.15 -1.59 3.68
CA ASN A 331 16.54 -2.01 5.01
C ASN A 331 17.72 -2.98 4.93
N THR A 332 18.69 -2.78 5.81
CA THR A 332 19.80 -3.71 6.03
C THR A 332 19.75 -4.17 7.47
N ARG A 333 19.81 -5.48 7.70
CA ARG A 333 19.88 -6.04 9.06
C ARG A 333 21.25 -5.69 9.65
N ASP A 334 21.28 -4.87 10.69
CA ASP A 334 22.51 -4.36 11.31
C ASP A 334 22.88 -5.08 12.62
N GLY A 335 22.03 -6.03 13.06
CA GLY A 335 22.19 -6.76 14.31
C GLY A 335 21.78 -5.99 15.58
N ALA A 336 21.41 -4.71 15.47
CA ALA A 336 20.93 -3.93 16.63
C ALA A 336 19.62 -4.49 17.21
N GLU A 337 18.80 -5.09 16.36
CA GLU A 337 17.56 -5.77 16.74
C GLU A 337 17.82 -7.14 17.42
N ASP A 338 18.95 -7.80 17.12
CA ASP A 338 19.33 -9.11 17.70
C ASP A 338 19.77 -8.98 19.17
N ASN A 339 20.21 -7.80 19.60
CA ASN A 339 20.64 -7.51 20.99
C ASN A 339 19.46 -7.27 21.94
N GLN A 340 18.26 -7.06 21.45
CA GLN A 340 17.07 -7.14 22.27
C GLN A 340 16.74 -8.62 22.43
N ASN A 341 17.17 -9.23 23.53
CA ASN A 341 16.92 -10.63 23.94
C ASN A 341 15.40 -10.92 24.07
N LEU A 342 14.66 -10.79 22.96
CA LEU A 342 13.22 -10.99 22.88
C LEU A 342 12.82 -12.45 23.10
N ASN A 343 13.70 -13.41 22.78
CA ASN A 343 13.44 -14.83 23.03
C ASN A 343 13.52 -15.19 24.54
N LYS A 344 14.34 -14.53 25.32
CA LYS A 344 14.37 -14.70 26.79
C LYS A 344 13.16 -14.08 27.49
N SER A 345 12.55 -13.04 26.88
CA SER A 345 11.34 -12.41 27.44
C SER A 345 10.08 -13.27 27.25
N ILE A 346 10.07 -14.13 26.24
CA ILE A 346 8.90 -15.02 25.98
C ILE A 346 8.83 -16.13 27.03
N GLU A 347 9.96 -16.64 27.50
CA GLU A 347 10.00 -17.64 28.58
C GLU A 347 9.57 -17.05 29.92
N ASN A 348 9.86 -15.77 30.19
CA ASN A 348 9.44 -15.07 31.40
C ASN A 348 7.98 -14.59 31.38
N ILE A 349 7.33 -14.53 30.22
CA ILE A 349 5.87 -14.21 30.10
C ILE A 349 5.00 -15.41 30.57
N LYS A 350 5.56 -16.57 30.79
CA LYS A 350 4.81 -17.72 31.28
C LYS A 350 4.32 -17.59 32.73
N GLU A 351 4.84 -16.65 33.50
CA GLU A 351 4.51 -16.53 34.93
C GLU A 351 3.56 -15.38 35.29
N ASP A 352 3.38 -14.34 34.45
CA ASP A 352 2.69 -13.11 34.87
C ASP A 352 1.28 -12.87 34.28
N ASN A 353 0.68 -13.78 33.54
CA ASN A 353 -0.66 -13.57 32.98
C ASN A 353 -1.63 -14.74 33.21
N CYS A 354 -1.85 -15.07 34.46
CA CYS A 354 -2.99 -15.84 34.90
C CYS A 354 -3.66 -15.18 36.08
N THR A 355 -4.03 -13.91 36.01
CA THR A 355 -5.05 -13.31 36.89
C THR A 355 -5.51 -11.98 36.32
N SER A 356 -6.59 -11.99 35.58
CA SER A 356 -7.72 -11.06 35.67
C SER A 356 -8.71 -11.33 34.54
N GLY A 357 -9.89 -11.57 34.91
CA GLY A 357 -11.10 -12.06 34.28
C GLY A 357 -11.64 -11.33 33.08
#